data_c83ab76eda858e16c96e0801c819fe05
#
_entry.id   c83ab76eda858e16c96e0801c819fe05
#
_cell.length_a   1.000
_cell.length_b   1.000
_cell.length_c   1.000
_cell.angle_alpha   90.00
_cell.angle_beta   90.00
_cell.angle_gamma   90.00
#
_symmetry.space_group_name_H-M   'P 1'
#
loop_
_entity.id
_entity.type
_entity.pdbx_description
1 polymer ?
#
loop_
_entity_poly.entity_id
_entity_poly.type
_entity_poly.pdbx_seq_one_letter_code
_entity_poly.pdbx_strand_id
1 'polypeptide(L)'
;GQELKEDQTVPLEVIAHYQDGSVASLQADQIDVKTRAGSQGKAVATKKGLELREAGLVHLEANYQGQTGEVTFTITPNPEEKTVVKVRPVRISTDRNVLPALPETVLVEYDKGFPKEKRVTWDAVTADQVKDYHSFTVTGHVEGVEKEAQAQVTVEGIIAVEEVSTTTPVGEKPALPESVRT
;
A
#
# COMPACT_ATOMS: atom_id res chain seq x y z
N GLY A 1 16.38 -15.05 24.98
CA GLY A 1 16.13 -14.60 23.62
C GLY A 1 16.05 -13.08 23.58
N GLN A 2 16.41 -12.46 22.49
CA GLN A 2 16.28 -11.02 22.31
C GLN A 2 14.79 -10.68 22.23
N GLU A 3 14.36 -9.67 22.98
CA GLU A 3 12.97 -9.18 22.92
C GLU A 3 12.75 -8.42 21.60
N LEU A 4 11.70 -8.78 20.86
CA LEU A 4 11.34 -8.14 19.61
C LEU A 4 10.35 -7.01 19.90
N LYS A 5 10.78 -5.76 19.75
CA LYS A 5 9.98 -4.56 20.01
C LYS A 5 9.60 -3.83 18.73
N GLU A 6 8.47 -3.13 18.78
CA GLU A 6 8.11 -2.18 17.72
C GLU A 6 9.24 -1.18 17.44
N ASP A 7 9.27 -0.70 16.21
CA ASP A 7 10.22 0.31 15.71
C ASP A 7 11.68 -0.17 15.63
N GLN A 8 11.91 -1.46 15.74
CA GLN A 8 13.22 -2.07 15.51
C GLN A 8 13.33 -2.68 14.13
N THR A 9 14.54 -2.69 13.59
CA THR A 9 14.92 -3.52 12.45
C THR A 9 15.83 -4.62 12.95
N VAL A 10 15.44 -5.87 12.73
CA VAL A 10 16.21 -7.04 13.14
C VAL A 10 16.72 -7.77 11.91
N PRO A 11 17.87 -8.48 11.99
CA PRO A 11 18.33 -9.31 10.89
C PRO A 11 17.29 -10.37 10.52
N LEU A 12 17.07 -10.55 9.22
CA LEU A 12 16.26 -11.64 8.68
C LEU A 12 17.20 -12.57 7.91
N GLU A 13 17.30 -13.79 8.36
CA GLU A 13 18.01 -14.86 7.69
C GLU A 13 17.05 -15.98 7.35
N VAL A 14 17.03 -16.38 6.08
CA VAL A 14 16.30 -17.55 5.59
C VAL A 14 17.30 -18.52 5.00
N ILE A 15 17.24 -19.76 5.44
CA ILE A 15 18.17 -20.82 4.99
C ILE A 15 17.41 -21.77 4.08
N ALA A 16 17.86 -21.89 2.83
CA ALA A 16 17.39 -22.91 1.91
C ALA A 16 18.22 -24.19 2.07
N HIS A 17 17.53 -25.32 2.21
CA HIS A 17 18.14 -26.65 2.21
C HIS A 17 17.86 -27.33 0.88
N TYR A 18 18.90 -27.80 0.20
CA TYR A 18 18.81 -28.49 -1.09
C TYR A 18 18.86 -30.02 -0.94
N GLN A 19 18.37 -30.74 -1.95
CA GLN A 19 18.32 -32.19 -1.93
C GLN A 19 19.70 -32.88 -1.87
N ASP A 20 20.73 -32.20 -2.36
CA ASP A 20 22.14 -32.66 -2.29
C ASP A 20 22.77 -32.46 -0.90
N GLY A 21 22.01 -31.97 0.08
CA GLY A 21 22.45 -31.67 1.44
C GLY A 21 23.15 -30.31 1.59
N SER A 22 23.31 -29.53 0.52
CA SER A 22 23.85 -28.19 0.62
C SER A 22 22.84 -27.22 1.24
N VAL A 23 23.33 -26.11 1.78
CA VAL A 23 22.52 -25.03 2.35
C VAL A 23 22.96 -23.68 1.78
N ALA A 24 22.03 -22.76 1.61
CA ALA A 24 22.31 -21.39 1.22
C ALA A 24 21.54 -20.42 2.11
N SER A 25 22.22 -19.37 2.57
CA SER A 25 21.58 -18.24 3.23
C SER A 25 21.03 -17.29 2.17
N LEU A 26 19.75 -16.98 2.27
CA LEU A 26 19.01 -16.14 1.33
C LEU A 26 18.83 -14.74 1.92
N GLN A 27 19.06 -13.74 1.11
CA GLN A 27 18.81 -12.34 1.48
C GLN A 27 17.32 -12.00 1.29
N ALA A 28 16.83 -10.98 2.03
CA ALA A 28 15.44 -10.56 1.99
C ALA A 28 14.95 -10.13 0.59
N ASP A 29 15.85 -9.69 -0.30
CA ASP A 29 15.54 -9.32 -1.69
C ASP A 29 15.46 -10.51 -2.66
N GLN A 30 15.88 -11.71 -2.22
CA GLN A 30 15.84 -12.95 -3.00
C GLN A 30 14.57 -13.76 -2.75
N ILE A 31 13.78 -13.40 -1.74
CA ILE A 31 12.62 -14.15 -1.25
C ILE A 31 11.39 -13.25 -1.17
N ASP A 32 10.23 -13.84 -1.38
CA ASP A 32 8.96 -13.19 -1.09
C ASP A 32 8.59 -13.44 0.38
N VAL A 33 8.66 -12.37 1.20
CA VAL A 33 8.34 -12.42 2.62
C VAL A 33 7.11 -11.57 2.90
N LYS A 34 6.10 -12.18 3.50
CA LYS A 34 4.85 -11.49 3.83
C LYS A 34 4.30 -11.88 5.20
N THR A 35 3.58 -10.96 5.80
CA THR A 35 2.76 -11.23 6.98
C THR A 35 1.45 -11.87 6.53
N ARG A 36 1.12 -13.04 7.09
CA ARG A 36 -0.11 -13.77 6.76
C ARG A 36 -1.34 -13.12 7.40
N ALA A 37 -2.49 -13.36 6.77
CA ALA A 37 -3.78 -13.01 7.33
C ALA A 37 -3.97 -13.66 8.70
N GLY A 38 -4.58 -12.93 9.63
CA GLY A 38 -4.76 -13.36 11.03
C GLY A 38 -3.62 -12.94 11.97
N SER A 39 -2.54 -12.35 11.45
CA SER A 39 -1.54 -11.66 12.29
C SER A 39 -2.17 -10.43 12.94
N GLN A 40 -1.84 -10.20 14.20
CA GLN A 40 -2.24 -9.02 14.96
C GLN A 40 -1.19 -7.91 14.86
N GLY A 41 0.08 -8.31 14.78
CA GLY A 41 1.21 -7.45 14.55
C GLY A 41 1.61 -7.36 13.07
N LYS A 42 2.52 -6.46 12.74
CA LYS A 42 2.99 -6.23 11.37
C LYS A 42 4.51 -6.19 11.31
N ALA A 43 5.07 -7.00 10.43
CA ALA A 43 6.49 -6.99 10.12
C ALA A 43 6.69 -6.89 8.60
N VAL A 44 7.71 -6.16 8.16
CA VAL A 44 8.00 -5.93 6.74
C VAL A 44 9.45 -6.24 6.45
N ALA A 45 9.69 -7.14 5.51
CA ALA A 45 11.04 -7.44 5.05
C ALA A 45 11.55 -6.35 4.11
N THR A 46 12.76 -5.87 4.36
CA THR A 46 13.46 -4.88 3.56
C THR A 46 14.90 -5.33 3.35
N LYS A 47 15.65 -4.62 2.50
CA LYS A 47 17.10 -4.87 2.31
C LYS A 47 17.92 -4.71 3.59
N LYS A 48 17.38 -4.00 4.60
CA LYS A 48 18.05 -3.78 5.90
C LYS A 48 17.75 -4.86 6.92
N GLY A 49 16.76 -5.73 6.65
CA GLY A 49 16.27 -6.76 7.56
C GLY A 49 14.76 -6.71 7.71
N LEU A 50 14.26 -7.25 8.80
CA LEU A 50 12.85 -7.28 9.14
C LEU A 50 12.50 -6.08 10.03
N GLU A 51 11.67 -5.19 9.51
CA GLU A 51 11.16 -4.03 10.26
C GLU A 51 9.92 -4.44 11.08
N LEU A 52 9.99 -4.26 12.39
CA LEU A 52 8.92 -4.59 13.34
C LEU A 52 8.02 -3.36 13.51
N ARG A 53 6.93 -3.29 12.75
CA ARG A 53 6.13 -2.07 12.60
C ARG A 53 4.98 -1.93 13.59
N GLU A 54 4.31 -3.04 13.94
CA GLU A 54 3.17 -3.05 14.84
C GLU A 54 3.27 -4.20 15.83
N ALA A 55 2.93 -3.94 17.10
CA ALA A 55 2.92 -4.94 18.15
C ALA A 55 1.83 -5.98 17.93
N GLY A 56 2.07 -7.20 18.40
CA GLY A 56 1.14 -8.31 18.31
C GLY A 56 1.80 -9.57 17.78
N LEU A 57 0.99 -10.62 17.66
CA LEU A 57 1.41 -11.90 17.10
C LEU A 57 1.57 -11.77 15.59
N VAL A 58 2.72 -12.20 15.06
CA VAL A 58 3.04 -12.20 13.63
C VAL A 58 3.24 -13.62 13.15
N HIS A 59 2.53 -13.98 12.09
CA HIS A 59 2.77 -15.15 11.27
C HIS A 59 3.47 -14.71 9.99
N LEU A 60 4.77 -14.95 9.90
CA LEU A 60 5.58 -14.58 8.76
C LEU A 60 5.77 -15.79 7.84
N GLU A 61 5.54 -15.58 6.56
CA GLU A 61 5.74 -16.57 5.50
C GLU A 61 6.83 -16.09 4.55
N ALA A 62 7.79 -16.95 4.28
CA ALA A 62 8.84 -16.73 3.29
C ALA A 62 8.70 -17.74 2.16
N ASN A 63 8.63 -17.29 0.91
CA ASN A 63 8.53 -18.13 -0.26
C ASN A 63 9.79 -17.98 -1.13
N TYR A 64 10.37 -19.11 -1.51
CA TYR A 64 11.51 -19.17 -2.40
C TYR A 64 11.39 -20.39 -3.33
N GLN A 65 11.40 -20.14 -4.65
CA GLN A 65 11.28 -21.18 -5.68
C GLN A 65 10.12 -22.17 -5.45
N GLY A 66 8.97 -21.66 -4.95
CA GLY A 66 7.78 -22.46 -4.67
C GLY A 66 7.81 -23.26 -3.37
N GLN A 67 8.88 -23.14 -2.57
CA GLN A 67 8.94 -23.69 -1.22
C GLN A 67 8.60 -22.60 -0.21
N THR A 68 7.89 -22.96 0.84
CA THR A 68 7.41 -22.03 1.86
C THR A 68 7.98 -22.38 3.23
N GLY A 69 8.58 -21.40 3.88
CA GLY A 69 8.97 -21.43 5.28
C GLY A 69 8.10 -20.52 6.11
N GLU A 70 7.77 -20.90 7.34
CA GLU A 70 6.93 -20.11 8.23
C GLU A 70 7.59 -19.92 9.58
N VAL A 71 7.39 -18.75 10.18
CA VAL A 71 7.77 -18.47 11.56
C VAL A 71 6.69 -17.65 12.25
N THR A 72 6.48 -17.93 13.53
CA THR A 72 5.55 -17.18 14.38
C THR A 72 6.32 -16.57 15.53
N PHE A 73 6.10 -15.29 15.77
CA PHE A 73 6.72 -14.55 16.88
C PHE A 73 5.81 -13.42 17.33
N THR A 74 6.11 -12.86 18.50
CA THR A 74 5.36 -11.71 19.05
C THR A 74 6.25 -10.47 19.06
N ILE A 75 5.71 -9.37 18.55
CA ILE A 75 6.30 -8.03 18.67
C ILE A 75 5.69 -7.38 19.91
N THR A 76 6.52 -6.95 20.84
CA THR A 76 6.07 -6.22 22.04
C THR A 76 5.93 -4.72 21.72
N PRO A 77 4.97 -4.02 22.34
CA PRO A 77 4.83 -2.59 22.18
C PRO A 77 6.09 -1.83 22.58
N ASN A 78 6.39 -0.76 21.85
CA ASN A 78 7.40 0.20 22.28
C ASN A 78 6.72 1.27 23.14
N PRO A 79 7.04 1.37 24.45
CA PRO A 79 6.38 2.33 25.36
C PRO A 79 6.87 3.78 25.17
N GLU A 80 7.82 4.02 24.27
CA GLU A 80 8.32 5.37 24.00
C GLU A 80 7.22 6.28 23.46
N GLU A 81 7.02 7.43 24.10
CA GLU A 81 6.11 8.46 23.58
C GLU A 81 6.61 8.99 22.22
N LYS A 82 5.67 9.14 21.29
CA LYS A 82 5.91 9.61 19.93
C LYS A 82 5.00 10.79 19.62
N THR A 83 5.52 11.75 18.88
CA THR A 83 4.76 12.89 18.41
C THR A 83 4.38 12.70 16.94
N VAL A 84 3.12 12.94 16.61
CA VAL A 84 2.65 12.91 15.21
C VAL A 84 3.24 14.09 14.46
N VAL A 85 4.05 13.80 13.46
CA VAL A 85 4.64 14.80 12.57
C VAL A 85 3.70 15.09 11.40
N LYS A 86 3.15 14.05 10.77
CA LYS A 86 2.37 14.19 9.54
C LYS A 86 1.34 13.07 9.40
N VAL A 87 0.18 13.40 8.86
CA VAL A 87 -0.74 12.44 8.24
C VAL A 87 -0.51 12.50 6.73
N ARG A 88 -0.19 11.37 6.11
CA ARG A 88 0.07 11.35 4.66
C ARG A 88 -1.21 11.66 3.90
N PRO A 89 -1.19 12.61 2.96
CA PRO A 89 -2.33 12.90 2.14
C PRO A 89 -2.63 11.72 1.19
N VAL A 90 -3.91 11.53 0.94
CA VAL A 90 -4.41 10.53 -0.02
C VAL A 90 -4.70 11.22 -1.34
N ARG A 91 -4.44 10.54 -2.46
CA ARG A 91 -4.84 11.00 -3.80
C ARG A 91 -5.69 9.93 -4.45
N ILE A 92 -6.85 10.32 -4.92
CA ILE A 92 -7.85 9.42 -5.50
C ILE A 92 -8.43 10.07 -6.74
N SER A 93 -8.66 9.26 -7.77
CA SER A 93 -9.47 9.63 -8.92
C SER A 93 -10.82 8.94 -8.86
N THR A 94 -11.84 9.59 -9.37
CA THR A 94 -13.18 9.03 -9.55
C THR A 94 -13.78 9.54 -10.86
N ASP A 95 -14.69 8.75 -11.42
CA ASP A 95 -15.43 9.17 -12.60
C ASP A 95 -16.51 10.22 -12.24
N ARG A 96 -16.89 11.01 -13.23
CA ARG A 96 -18.00 11.97 -13.09
C ARG A 96 -19.29 11.26 -12.66
N ASN A 97 -19.98 11.84 -11.70
CA ASN A 97 -21.19 11.33 -11.05
C ASN A 97 -20.99 10.01 -10.24
N VAL A 98 -19.75 9.66 -9.93
CA VAL A 98 -19.41 8.52 -9.07
C VAL A 98 -18.75 9.03 -7.80
N LEU A 99 -19.26 8.61 -6.64
CA LEU A 99 -18.64 8.96 -5.36
C LEU A 99 -17.29 8.25 -5.22
N PRO A 100 -16.23 8.94 -4.76
CA PRO A 100 -14.91 8.34 -4.60
C PRO A 100 -14.89 7.27 -3.51
N ALA A 101 -14.17 6.18 -3.76
CA ALA A 101 -13.89 5.17 -2.75
C ALA A 101 -12.71 5.62 -1.87
N LEU A 102 -12.99 6.35 -0.81
CA LEU A 102 -11.99 6.81 0.16
C LEU A 102 -11.48 5.64 1.02
N PRO A 103 -10.17 5.57 1.35
CA PRO A 103 -9.63 4.48 2.14
C PRO A 103 -10.12 4.54 3.59
N GLU A 104 -10.23 3.38 4.25
CA GLU A 104 -10.61 3.28 5.66
C GLU A 104 -9.48 3.67 6.62
N THR A 105 -8.23 3.67 6.14
CA THR A 105 -7.03 3.98 6.91
C THR A 105 -6.14 4.98 6.19
N VAL A 106 -5.38 5.73 6.97
CA VAL A 106 -4.32 6.64 6.50
C VAL A 106 -3.02 6.36 7.23
N LEU A 107 -1.91 6.70 6.59
CA LEU A 107 -0.59 6.53 7.17
C LEU A 107 -0.19 7.75 7.99
N VAL A 108 0.12 7.54 9.26
CA VAL A 108 0.56 8.57 10.20
C VAL A 108 2.06 8.43 10.46
N GLU A 109 2.79 9.50 10.25
CA GLU A 109 4.23 9.60 10.51
C GLU A 109 4.50 10.23 11.86
N TYR A 110 5.48 9.69 12.57
CA TYR A 110 5.90 10.13 13.89
C TYR A 110 7.33 10.70 13.85
N ASP A 111 7.72 11.41 14.87
CA ASP A 111 9.07 11.95 15.06
C ASP A 111 10.14 10.85 15.16
N LYS A 112 9.75 9.63 15.50
CA LYS A 112 10.59 8.45 15.59
C LYS A 112 9.79 7.17 15.31
N GLY A 113 10.48 6.11 14.95
CA GLY A 113 9.88 4.83 14.62
C GLY A 113 9.29 4.78 13.20
N PHE A 114 8.51 3.74 12.95
CA PHE A 114 7.86 3.54 11.65
C PHE A 114 6.51 4.23 11.57
N PRO A 115 6.08 4.66 10.36
CA PRO A 115 4.72 5.11 10.14
C PRO A 115 3.70 4.03 10.49
N LYS A 116 2.53 4.44 11.01
CA LYS A 116 1.45 3.52 11.38
C LYS A 116 0.17 3.84 10.62
N GLU A 117 -0.54 2.79 10.22
CA GLU A 117 -1.91 2.91 9.69
C GLU A 117 -2.88 3.21 10.83
N LYS A 118 -3.71 4.23 10.65
CA LYS A 118 -4.77 4.63 11.58
C LYS A 118 -6.09 4.74 10.85
N ARG A 119 -7.17 4.36 11.52
CA ARG A 119 -8.52 4.52 10.98
C ARG A 119 -8.84 5.98 10.78
N VAL A 120 -9.56 6.27 9.72
CA VAL A 120 -10.00 7.62 9.37
C VAL A 120 -11.49 7.60 9.06
N THR A 121 -12.17 8.62 9.56
CA THR A 121 -13.56 8.91 9.21
C THR A 121 -13.55 10.15 8.34
N TRP A 122 -13.93 10.01 7.07
CA TRP A 122 -13.97 11.10 6.10
C TRP A 122 -15.27 11.87 6.19
N ASP A 123 -15.18 13.18 5.90
CA ASP A 123 -16.35 13.99 5.66
C ASP A 123 -17.14 13.45 4.46
N ALA A 124 -18.44 13.62 4.49
CA ALA A 124 -19.33 13.14 3.43
C ALA A 124 -19.05 13.87 2.10
N VAL A 125 -18.83 13.11 1.04
CA VAL A 125 -18.75 13.65 -0.32
C VAL A 125 -20.17 13.70 -0.91
N THR A 126 -20.56 14.86 -1.44
CA THR A 126 -21.88 15.07 -2.05
C THR A 126 -21.86 14.76 -3.54
N ALA A 127 -23.04 14.45 -4.10
CA ALA A 127 -23.19 14.24 -5.55
C ALA A 127 -22.81 15.48 -6.38
N ASP A 128 -23.01 16.69 -5.85
CA ASP A 128 -22.63 17.93 -6.53
C ASP A 128 -21.12 18.10 -6.67
N GLN A 129 -20.33 17.56 -5.73
CA GLN A 129 -18.88 17.63 -5.78
C GLN A 129 -18.26 16.76 -6.89
N VAL A 130 -18.99 15.77 -7.40
CA VAL A 130 -18.52 14.86 -8.44
C VAL A 130 -19.21 15.07 -9.80
N LYS A 131 -19.99 16.15 -9.92
CA LYS A 131 -20.81 16.44 -11.10
C LYS A 131 -19.97 16.94 -12.28
N ASP A 132 -18.94 17.70 -12.01
CA ASP A 132 -18.09 18.34 -13.01
C ASP A 132 -16.62 17.90 -12.86
N TYR A 133 -15.85 17.98 -13.95
CA TYR A 133 -14.43 17.65 -13.96
C TYR A 133 -13.62 18.70 -13.21
N HIS A 134 -13.18 18.38 -12.02
CA HIS A 134 -12.33 19.22 -11.18
C HIS A 134 -11.68 18.41 -10.07
N SER A 135 -10.83 19.04 -9.30
CA SER A 135 -10.26 18.45 -8.09
C SER A 135 -10.77 19.18 -6.85
N PHE A 136 -11.00 18.42 -5.78
CA PHE A 136 -11.39 18.97 -4.48
C PHE A 136 -10.73 18.19 -3.35
N THR A 137 -10.74 18.76 -2.15
CA THR A 137 -10.17 18.13 -0.96
C THR A 137 -11.27 17.66 -0.03
N VAL A 138 -11.14 16.45 0.47
CA VAL A 138 -11.99 15.89 1.53
C VAL A 138 -11.15 15.80 2.80
N THR A 139 -11.68 16.32 3.91
CA THR A 139 -11.05 16.23 5.22
C THR A 139 -11.53 14.97 5.94
N GLY A 140 -10.66 14.39 6.77
CA GLY A 140 -11.00 13.22 7.56
C GLY A 140 -10.45 13.31 8.98
N HIS A 141 -11.21 12.78 9.93
CA HIS A 141 -10.79 12.66 11.32
C HIS A 141 -10.07 11.33 11.52
N VAL A 142 -8.83 11.39 12.03
CA VAL A 142 -7.98 10.22 12.28
C VAL A 142 -8.10 9.79 13.74
N GLU A 143 -8.37 8.51 13.98
CA GLU A 143 -8.55 7.96 15.32
C GLU A 143 -7.30 8.15 16.19
N GLY A 144 -7.47 8.82 17.34
CA GLY A 144 -6.39 9.07 18.31
C GLY A 144 -5.33 10.06 17.84
N VAL A 145 -5.61 10.86 16.81
CA VAL A 145 -4.68 11.86 16.26
C VAL A 145 -5.38 13.21 16.14
N GLU A 146 -4.77 14.28 16.64
CA GLU A 146 -5.33 15.64 16.51
C GLU A 146 -5.24 16.21 15.11
N LYS A 147 -4.27 15.75 14.30
CA LYS A 147 -4.09 16.20 12.92
C LYS A 147 -5.11 15.53 12.00
N GLU A 148 -5.74 16.34 11.17
CA GLU A 148 -6.70 15.85 10.16
C GLU A 148 -5.98 15.17 9.00
N ALA A 149 -6.67 14.20 8.40
CA ALA A 149 -6.32 13.63 7.12
C ALA A 149 -6.90 14.47 5.97
N GLN A 150 -6.22 14.46 4.84
CA GLN A 150 -6.68 15.10 3.61
C GLN A 150 -6.63 14.12 2.45
N ALA A 151 -7.74 14.02 1.72
CA ALA A 151 -7.82 13.31 0.45
C ALA A 151 -8.04 14.31 -0.68
N GLN A 152 -7.11 14.36 -1.62
CA GLN A 152 -7.29 15.09 -2.87
C GLN A 152 -8.00 14.18 -3.86
N VAL A 153 -9.23 14.53 -4.19
CA VAL A 153 -10.07 13.80 -5.15
C VAL A 153 -10.04 14.52 -6.47
N THR A 154 -9.76 13.81 -7.55
CA THR A 154 -9.83 14.32 -8.92
C THR A 154 -10.98 13.60 -9.63
N VAL A 155 -11.95 14.39 -10.14
CA VAL A 155 -13.02 13.87 -10.99
C VAL A 155 -12.52 13.84 -12.41
N GLU A 156 -12.31 12.63 -12.93
CA GLU A 156 -11.75 12.36 -14.24
C GLU A 156 -12.83 11.92 -15.23
N GLY A 157 -12.50 11.99 -16.52
CA GLY A 157 -13.34 11.48 -17.59
C GLY A 157 -12.71 11.75 -18.95
N ILE A 158 -13.23 11.10 -19.95
CA ILE A 158 -12.83 11.35 -21.34
C ILE A 158 -13.36 12.72 -21.74
N ILE A 159 -12.46 13.68 -21.92
CA ILE A 159 -12.81 15.07 -22.33
C ILE A 159 -12.82 15.24 -23.84
N ALA A 160 -12.12 14.38 -24.56
CA ALA A 160 -12.09 14.35 -26.02
C ALA A 160 -11.64 12.95 -26.51
N VAL A 161 -12.12 12.58 -27.67
CA VAL A 161 -11.63 11.41 -28.42
C VAL A 161 -11.18 11.92 -29.77
N GLU A 162 -9.93 11.61 -30.15
CA GLU A 162 -9.44 11.99 -31.48
C GLU A 162 -10.21 11.20 -32.55
N GLU A 163 -10.67 11.93 -33.59
CA GLU A 163 -11.27 11.31 -34.75
C GLU A 163 -10.19 10.55 -35.54
N VAL A 164 -10.44 9.27 -35.76
CA VAL A 164 -9.56 8.44 -36.58
C VAL A 164 -10.17 8.36 -37.97
N SER A 165 -9.49 8.95 -38.95
CA SER A 165 -9.84 8.82 -40.36
C SER A 165 -8.77 7.98 -41.09
N THR A 166 -9.23 7.09 -41.94
CA THR A 166 -8.35 6.30 -42.80
C THR A 166 -8.94 6.27 -44.21
N THR A 167 -8.07 6.35 -45.20
CA THR A 167 -8.45 6.17 -46.62
C THR A 167 -7.90 4.86 -47.11
N THR A 168 -8.74 4.11 -47.79
CA THR A 168 -8.40 2.79 -48.35
C THR A 168 -8.80 2.74 -49.81
N PRO A 169 -7.99 2.20 -50.70
CA PRO A 169 -8.41 1.96 -52.09
C PRO A 169 -9.67 1.10 -52.17
N VAL A 170 -10.45 1.33 -53.18
CA VAL A 170 -11.70 0.57 -53.40
C VAL A 170 -11.37 -0.93 -53.52
N GLY A 171 -11.99 -1.74 -52.65
CA GLY A 171 -11.80 -3.18 -52.62
C GLY A 171 -10.83 -3.69 -51.56
N GLU A 172 -10.18 -2.82 -50.83
CA GLU A 172 -9.30 -3.20 -49.71
C GLU A 172 -9.98 -2.93 -48.35
N LYS A 173 -9.61 -3.70 -47.32
CA LYS A 173 -10.08 -3.48 -45.96
C LYS A 173 -9.24 -2.41 -45.27
N PRO A 174 -9.82 -1.39 -44.63
CA PRO A 174 -9.07 -0.37 -43.94
C PRO A 174 -8.32 -0.92 -42.76
N ALA A 175 -7.07 -0.48 -42.59
CA ALA A 175 -6.28 -0.72 -41.39
C ALA A 175 -6.65 0.35 -40.35
N LEU A 176 -7.29 -0.08 -39.29
CA LEU A 176 -7.63 0.79 -38.16
C LEU A 176 -6.52 0.68 -37.10
N PRO A 177 -6.21 1.76 -36.37
CA PRO A 177 -5.27 1.69 -35.26
C PRO A 177 -5.84 0.81 -34.12
N GLU A 178 -4.98 0.12 -33.41
CA GLU A 178 -5.36 -0.72 -32.27
C GLU A 178 -5.82 0.07 -31.04
N SER A 179 -5.48 1.36 -30.98
CA SER A 179 -5.84 2.26 -29.87
C SER A 179 -6.05 3.69 -30.37
N VAL A 180 -6.88 4.45 -29.68
CA VAL A 180 -7.04 5.90 -29.82
C VAL A 180 -6.52 6.59 -28.55
N ARG A 181 -5.96 7.80 -28.71
CA ARG A 181 -5.56 8.61 -27.56
C ARG A 181 -6.81 9.21 -26.91
N THR A 182 -6.85 9.14 -25.60
CA THR A 182 -7.90 9.72 -24.73
C THR A 182 -7.33 10.78 -23.82
#